data_a6f74c7787582886177618efde869c15
#
_entry.id   a6f74c7787582886177618efde869c15
#
_cell.length_a   1.000
_cell.length_b   1.000
_cell.length_c   1.000
_cell.angle_alpha   90.00
_cell.angle_beta   90.00
_cell.angle_gamma   90.00
#
_symmetry.space_group_name_H-M   'P 1'
#
loop_
_entity.id
_entity.type
_entity.pdbx_description
1 polymer ?
#
loop_
_entity_poly.entity_id
_entity_poly.type
_entity_poly.pdbx_seq_one_letter_code
_entity_poly.pdbx_strand_id
1 'polypeptide(L)'
;FTDNILPNIFLPDLMAIKSWDPRTNTIIYNKKDFNQDTQTWIRDFGYPQTQIPSAQESFRVFMSEKLNFSQNKDTGFITISIKHQSPYVAQAWTELVVKEINYFFRVKDKAEAQTSMIFLNNQMAKTSLAEIRQVIAQLLQQKTQKMTLIEASNFYVFDYIDPPAVMEQKAEPQRAIIVVLGAFLGSILGMFIVLIRR
;
A
#
# COMPACT_ATOMS: atom_id res chain seq x y z
N PHE A 1 -1.08 7.27 5.18
CA PHE A 1 -2.20 6.33 5.10
C PHE A 1 -3.49 6.98 5.56
N THR A 2 -3.54 7.47 6.78
CA THR A 2 -4.77 8.00 7.40
C THR A 2 -5.41 9.12 6.59
N ASP A 3 -4.61 10.04 6.07
CA ASP A 3 -5.11 11.24 5.40
C ASP A 3 -5.32 11.05 3.88
N ASN A 4 -4.60 10.10 3.27
CA ASN A 4 -4.53 9.97 1.81
C ASN A 4 -5.12 8.66 1.30
N ILE A 5 -4.87 7.54 1.97
CA ILE A 5 -5.30 6.21 1.50
C ILE A 5 -6.63 5.82 2.14
N LEU A 6 -6.72 5.90 3.48
CA LEU A 6 -7.90 5.45 4.21
C LEU A 6 -9.21 6.14 3.79
N PRO A 7 -9.27 7.46 3.50
CA PRO A 7 -10.51 8.10 3.04
C PRO A 7 -11.00 7.60 1.68
N ASN A 8 -10.11 7.00 0.88
CA ASN A 8 -10.42 6.47 -0.44
C ASN A 8 -10.70 4.94 -0.43
N ILE A 9 -10.65 4.32 0.74
CA ILE A 9 -10.98 2.91 0.95
C ILE A 9 -12.34 2.81 1.66
N PHE A 10 -13.24 2.00 1.12
CA PHE A 10 -14.45 1.64 1.85
C PHE A 10 -14.05 0.73 3.02
N LEU A 11 -14.18 1.24 4.24
CA LEU A 11 -13.66 0.58 5.44
C LEU A 11 -14.14 -0.86 5.65
N PRO A 12 -15.43 -1.20 5.35
CA PRO A 12 -15.89 -2.58 5.41
C PRO A 12 -15.16 -3.53 4.45
N ASP A 13 -14.68 -3.07 3.29
CA ASP A 13 -13.88 -3.87 2.36
C ASP A 13 -12.50 -4.24 2.96
N LEU A 14 -11.99 -3.43 3.86
CA LEU A 14 -10.74 -3.71 4.56
C LEU A 14 -10.95 -4.63 5.76
N MET A 15 -11.98 -4.37 6.57
CA MET A 15 -12.09 -4.86 7.94
C MET A 15 -13.18 -5.91 8.17
N ALA A 16 -14.19 -6.01 7.30
CA ALA A 16 -15.36 -6.83 7.53
C ALA A 16 -15.68 -7.80 6.38
N ILE A 17 -14.75 -8.00 5.45
CA ILE A 17 -14.99 -8.88 4.30
C ILE A 17 -15.02 -10.35 4.73
N LYS A 18 -16.02 -11.08 4.24
CA LYS A 18 -16.15 -12.53 4.41
C LYS A 18 -15.75 -13.29 3.14
N SER A 19 -16.29 -12.88 2.00
CA SER A 19 -16.06 -13.52 0.70
C SER A 19 -16.43 -12.57 -0.44
N TRP A 20 -16.10 -12.98 -1.66
CA TRP A 20 -16.45 -12.31 -2.89
C TRP A 20 -17.13 -13.32 -3.83
N ASP A 21 -18.24 -12.91 -4.46
CA ASP A 21 -18.91 -13.69 -5.49
C ASP A 21 -18.45 -13.24 -6.89
N PRO A 22 -17.69 -14.09 -7.61
CA PRO A 22 -17.20 -13.74 -8.95
C PRO A 22 -18.29 -13.62 -10.01
N ARG A 23 -19.47 -14.20 -9.82
CA ARG A 23 -20.56 -14.17 -10.79
C ARG A 23 -21.25 -12.81 -10.83
N THR A 24 -21.44 -12.23 -9.67
CA THR A 24 -22.14 -10.94 -9.49
C THR A 24 -21.17 -9.80 -9.22
N ASN A 25 -19.87 -10.11 -9.06
CA ASN A 25 -18.82 -9.18 -8.61
C ASN A 25 -19.20 -8.46 -7.31
N THR A 26 -19.87 -9.17 -6.39
CA THR A 26 -20.33 -8.60 -5.12
C THR A 26 -19.47 -9.05 -3.96
N ILE A 27 -19.16 -8.13 -3.05
CA ILE A 27 -18.49 -8.41 -1.79
C ILE A 27 -19.54 -8.81 -0.76
N ILE A 28 -19.28 -9.89 -0.05
CA ILE A 28 -20.13 -10.39 1.03
C ILE A 28 -19.41 -10.10 2.34
N TYR A 29 -20.04 -9.30 3.21
CA TYR A 29 -19.48 -8.93 4.50
C TYR A 29 -19.83 -9.93 5.59
N ASN A 30 -18.98 -9.94 6.62
CA ASN A 30 -19.25 -10.69 7.83
C ASN A 30 -20.40 -10.00 8.62
N LYS A 31 -21.54 -10.67 8.69
CA LYS A 31 -22.73 -10.15 9.37
C LYS A 31 -22.56 -9.96 10.89
N LYS A 32 -21.47 -10.47 11.48
CA LYS A 32 -21.13 -10.21 12.87
C LYS A 32 -20.41 -8.90 13.09
N ASP A 33 -19.75 -8.39 12.04
CA ASP A 33 -18.92 -7.18 12.12
C ASP A 33 -19.61 -5.97 11.50
N PHE A 34 -20.30 -6.19 10.37
CA PHE A 34 -20.90 -5.10 9.59
C PHE A 34 -22.26 -5.50 9.02
N ASN A 35 -23.26 -4.66 9.24
CA ASN A 35 -24.58 -4.79 8.64
C ASN A 35 -24.62 -3.99 7.33
N GLN A 36 -24.71 -4.71 6.20
CA GLN A 36 -24.71 -4.11 4.88
C GLN A 36 -25.99 -3.31 4.58
N ASP A 37 -27.13 -3.73 5.11
CA ASP A 37 -28.44 -3.11 4.84
C ASP A 37 -28.55 -1.73 5.53
N THR A 38 -28.05 -1.64 6.76
CA THR A 38 -28.08 -0.42 7.56
C THR A 38 -26.76 0.38 7.49
N GLN A 39 -25.74 -0.15 6.81
CA GLN A 39 -24.39 0.43 6.73
C GLN A 39 -23.77 0.72 8.11
N THR A 40 -24.04 -0.13 9.10
CA THR A 40 -23.60 0.07 10.49
C THR A 40 -22.64 -1.02 10.95
N TRP A 41 -21.66 -0.63 11.76
CA TRP A 41 -20.77 -1.55 12.45
C TRP A 41 -21.49 -2.14 13.67
N ILE A 42 -21.44 -3.47 13.80
CA ILE A 42 -22.07 -4.22 14.90
C ILE A 42 -21.10 -5.19 15.58
N ARG A 43 -19.81 -5.11 15.23
CA ARG A 43 -18.77 -5.99 15.78
C ARG A 43 -18.63 -5.86 17.29
N ASP A 44 -18.27 -6.96 17.93
CA ASP A 44 -17.79 -6.95 19.31
C ASP A 44 -16.41 -6.32 19.39
N PHE A 45 -16.16 -5.54 20.42
CA PHE A 45 -14.88 -4.88 20.62
C PHE A 45 -14.51 -4.83 22.11
N GLY A 46 -13.20 -4.83 22.38
CA GLY A 46 -12.64 -4.64 23.72
C GLY A 46 -11.74 -3.42 23.78
N TYR A 47 -11.72 -2.72 24.91
CA TYR A 47 -10.82 -1.58 25.08
C TYR A 47 -9.36 -1.98 24.74
N PRO A 48 -8.59 -1.18 23.98
CA PRO A 48 -8.84 0.20 23.49
C PRO A 48 -9.55 0.29 22.12
N GLN A 49 -10.04 -0.81 21.56
CA GLN A 49 -10.77 -0.80 20.29
C GLN A 49 -12.13 -0.11 20.43
N THR A 50 -12.68 0.30 19.29
CA THR A 50 -14.02 0.91 19.18
C THR A 50 -14.88 0.11 18.22
N GLN A 51 -16.20 0.30 18.26
CA GLN A 51 -17.14 -0.39 17.37
C GLN A 51 -16.80 -0.13 15.89
N ILE A 52 -16.50 1.13 15.53
CA ILE A 52 -15.96 1.48 14.21
C ILE A 52 -14.44 1.28 14.27
N PRO A 53 -13.82 0.51 13.36
CA PRO A 53 -12.37 0.35 13.32
C PRO A 53 -11.64 1.70 13.27
N SER A 54 -10.67 1.87 14.16
CA SER A 54 -9.85 3.08 14.19
C SER A 54 -8.88 3.13 13.01
N ALA A 55 -8.40 4.34 12.69
CA ALA A 55 -7.38 4.51 11.64
C ALA A 55 -6.10 3.72 11.93
N GLN A 56 -5.71 3.60 13.20
CA GLN A 56 -4.55 2.82 13.61
C GLN A 56 -4.76 1.31 13.41
N GLU A 57 -5.95 0.81 13.74
CA GLU A 57 -6.33 -0.59 13.51
C GLU A 57 -6.36 -0.90 12.02
N SER A 58 -6.99 -0.04 11.23
CA SER A 58 -7.08 -0.14 9.77
C SER A 58 -5.69 -0.10 9.10
N PHE A 59 -4.81 0.79 9.57
CA PHE A 59 -3.43 0.85 9.10
C PHE A 59 -2.68 -0.46 9.36
N ARG A 60 -2.79 -1.00 10.56
CA ARG A 60 -2.14 -2.27 10.92
C ARG A 60 -2.61 -3.41 10.01
N VAL A 61 -3.92 -3.57 9.84
CA VAL A 61 -4.49 -4.62 8.97
C VAL A 61 -4.06 -4.42 7.52
N PHE A 62 -4.12 -3.19 7.02
CA PHE A 62 -3.69 -2.88 5.65
C PHE A 62 -2.23 -3.24 5.42
N MET A 63 -1.33 -2.82 6.30
CA MET A 63 0.11 -3.05 6.16
C MET A 63 0.52 -4.50 6.38
N SER A 64 -0.09 -5.21 7.35
CA SER A 64 0.34 -6.57 7.69
C SER A 64 -0.34 -7.66 6.89
N GLU A 65 -1.58 -7.44 6.43
CA GLU A 65 -2.39 -8.48 5.81
C GLU A 65 -2.68 -8.23 4.32
N LYS A 66 -2.75 -6.96 3.91
CA LYS A 66 -3.17 -6.61 2.55
C LYS A 66 -2.01 -6.22 1.66
N LEU A 67 -1.15 -5.32 2.12
CA LEU A 67 -0.04 -4.79 1.33
C LEU A 67 1.18 -5.70 1.45
N ASN A 68 1.73 -6.09 0.31
CA ASN A 68 3.03 -6.74 0.23
C ASN A 68 3.95 -5.89 -0.66
N PHE A 69 5.16 -5.69 -0.16
CA PHE A 69 6.19 -4.89 -0.82
C PHE A 69 7.48 -5.70 -0.88
N SER A 70 8.04 -5.85 -2.06
CA SER A 70 9.32 -6.54 -2.25
C SER A 70 10.18 -5.81 -3.27
N GLN A 71 11.49 -5.88 -3.07
CA GLN A 71 12.48 -5.35 -4.01
C GLN A 71 13.35 -6.49 -4.51
N ASN A 72 13.47 -6.59 -5.82
CA ASN A 72 14.44 -7.48 -6.46
C ASN A 72 15.83 -6.84 -6.35
N LYS A 73 16.78 -7.54 -5.72
CA LYS A 73 18.13 -7.02 -5.46
C LYS A 73 18.99 -6.90 -6.72
N ASP A 74 18.72 -7.73 -7.72
CA ASP A 74 19.52 -7.77 -8.95
C ASP A 74 19.10 -6.71 -9.94
N THR A 75 17.79 -6.46 -10.06
CA THR A 75 17.23 -5.48 -11.00
C THR A 75 16.91 -4.15 -10.37
N GLY A 76 16.80 -4.08 -9.03
CA GLY A 76 16.34 -2.91 -8.30
C GLY A 76 14.83 -2.65 -8.39
N PHE A 77 14.10 -3.47 -9.16
CA PHE A 77 12.66 -3.29 -9.33
C PHE A 77 11.89 -3.55 -8.04
N ILE A 78 10.86 -2.74 -7.86
CA ILE A 78 9.97 -2.81 -6.71
C ILE A 78 8.65 -3.41 -7.16
N THR A 79 8.23 -4.47 -6.46
CA THR A 79 6.92 -5.09 -6.65
C THR A 79 6.00 -4.69 -5.51
N ILE A 80 4.88 -4.08 -5.84
CA ILE A 80 3.80 -3.75 -4.91
C ILE A 80 2.63 -4.66 -5.26
N SER A 81 2.11 -5.40 -4.29
CA SER A 81 0.94 -6.25 -4.48
C SER A 81 -0.02 -6.10 -3.31
N ILE A 82 -1.32 -6.13 -3.60
CA ILE A 82 -2.37 -6.07 -2.61
C ILE A 82 -3.21 -7.34 -2.64
N LYS A 83 -3.41 -7.93 -1.47
CA LYS A 83 -4.26 -9.11 -1.27
C LYS A 83 -5.67 -8.68 -0.89
N HIS A 84 -6.64 -9.06 -1.71
CA HIS A 84 -8.05 -8.82 -1.43
C HIS A 84 -8.89 -9.99 -1.95
N GLN A 85 -10.10 -10.18 -1.42
CA GLN A 85 -11.02 -11.22 -1.89
C GLN A 85 -11.50 -10.94 -3.32
N SER A 86 -11.77 -9.66 -3.64
CA SER A 86 -12.09 -9.21 -4.99
C SER A 86 -10.81 -8.76 -5.71
N PRO A 87 -10.50 -9.30 -6.89
CA PRO A 87 -9.34 -8.89 -7.67
C PRO A 87 -9.48 -7.45 -8.21
N TYR A 88 -10.70 -6.98 -8.41
CA TYR A 88 -10.97 -5.60 -8.84
C TYR A 88 -10.61 -4.58 -7.74
N VAL A 89 -10.96 -4.89 -6.49
CA VAL A 89 -10.57 -4.04 -5.35
C VAL A 89 -9.06 -4.09 -5.13
N ALA A 90 -8.44 -5.27 -5.29
CA ALA A 90 -6.99 -5.41 -5.21
C ALA A 90 -6.27 -4.52 -6.23
N GLN A 91 -6.73 -4.52 -7.48
CA GLN A 91 -6.21 -3.64 -8.53
C GLN A 91 -6.39 -2.17 -8.16
N ALA A 92 -7.62 -1.75 -7.83
CA ALA A 92 -7.92 -0.35 -7.50
C ALA A 92 -7.11 0.16 -6.31
N TRP A 93 -6.90 -0.66 -5.28
CA TRP A 93 -6.08 -0.28 -4.13
C TRP A 93 -4.59 -0.23 -4.48
N THR A 94 -4.10 -1.08 -5.39
CA THR A 94 -2.72 -1.02 -5.85
C THR A 94 -2.47 0.28 -6.62
N GLU A 95 -3.37 0.65 -7.52
CA GLU A 95 -3.32 1.93 -8.23
C GLU A 95 -3.37 3.12 -7.27
N LEU A 96 -4.28 3.06 -6.28
CA LEU A 96 -4.41 4.09 -5.25
C LEU A 96 -3.11 4.28 -4.48
N VAL A 97 -2.48 3.19 -4.02
CA VAL A 97 -1.22 3.25 -3.26
C VAL A 97 -0.11 3.90 -4.08
N VAL A 98 0.08 3.48 -5.32
CA VAL A 98 1.11 4.05 -6.20
C VAL A 98 0.84 5.53 -6.49
N LYS A 99 -0.41 5.88 -6.76
CA LYS A 99 -0.84 7.26 -6.98
C LYS A 99 -0.55 8.15 -5.77
N GLU A 100 -0.93 7.68 -4.57
CA GLU A 100 -0.75 8.45 -3.34
C GLU A 100 0.73 8.59 -2.94
N ILE A 101 1.56 7.58 -3.19
CA ILE A 101 3.01 7.69 -2.99
C ILE A 101 3.59 8.77 -3.93
N ASN A 102 3.27 8.71 -5.23
CA ASN A 102 3.73 9.70 -6.20
C ASN A 102 3.28 11.11 -5.82
N TYR A 103 2.02 11.28 -5.42
CA TYR A 103 1.45 12.55 -4.98
C TYR A 103 2.16 13.09 -3.73
N PHE A 104 2.34 12.25 -2.70
CA PHE A 104 2.99 12.65 -1.45
C PHE A 104 4.41 13.17 -1.69
N PHE A 105 5.24 12.41 -2.41
CA PHE A 105 6.61 12.83 -2.68
C PHE A 105 6.68 14.05 -3.59
N ARG A 106 5.80 14.15 -4.58
CA ARG A 106 5.68 15.33 -5.44
C ARG A 106 5.41 16.59 -4.63
N VAL A 107 4.40 16.57 -3.76
CA VAL A 107 4.02 17.71 -2.91
C VAL A 107 5.16 18.06 -1.96
N LYS A 108 5.74 17.06 -1.30
CA LYS A 108 6.86 17.25 -0.36
C LYS A 108 8.07 17.87 -1.06
N ASP A 109 8.52 17.29 -2.16
CA ASP A 109 9.72 17.74 -2.86
C ASP A 109 9.53 19.10 -3.53
N LYS A 110 8.32 19.39 -4.00
CA LYS A 110 7.94 20.72 -4.51
C LYS A 110 8.04 21.77 -3.42
N ALA A 111 7.47 21.52 -2.25
CA ALA A 111 7.54 22.44 -1.10
C ALA A 111 8.98 22.67 -0.64
N GLU A 112 9.80 21.60 -0.59
CA GLU A 112 11.22 21.69 -0.24
C GLU A 112 12.00 22.53 -1.27
N ALA A 113 11.79 22.27 -2.57
CA ALA A 113 12.46 23.03 -3.63
C ALA A 113 12.08 24.51 -3.58
N GLN A 114 10.79 24.83 -3.41
CA GLN A 114 10.32 26.22 -3.29
C GLN A 114 10.94 26.94 -2.10
N THR A 115 10.93 26.30 -0.91
CA THR A 115 11.53 26.87 0.30
C THR A 115 13.03 27.12 0.10
N SER A 116 13.74 26.16 -0.51
CA SER A 116 15.16 26.31 -0.83
C SER A 116 15.42 27.46 -1.80
N MET A 117 14.58 27.63 -2.84
CA MET A 117 14.72 28.72 -3.81
C MET A 117 14.50 30.09 -3.18
N ILE A 118 13.49 30.21 -2.29
CA ILE A 118 13.24 31.46 -1.54
C ILE A 118 14.45 31.81 -0.68
N PHE A 119 14.98 30.83 0.06
CA PHE A 119 16.17 31.02 0.88
C PHE A 119 17.37 31.47 0.06
N LEU A 120 17.68 30.77 -1.05
CA LEU A 120 18.81 31.10 -1.92
C LEU A 120 18.67 32.48 -2.54
N ASN A 121 17.49 32.89 -2.98
CA ASN A 121 17.24 34.23 -3.51
C ASN A 121 17.48 35.30 -2.44
N ASN A 122 17.03 35.06 -1.20
CA ASN A 122 17.27 35.98 -0.09
C ASN A 122 18.77 36.09 0.24
N GLN A 123 19.54 35.00 0.18
CA GLN A 123 20.98 35.02 0.37
C GLN A 123 21.71 35.72 -0.77
N MET A 124 21.28 35.53 -2.02
CA MET A 124 21.82 36.22 -3.20
C MET A 124 21.70 37.75 -3.05
N ALA A 125 20.54 38.23 -2.54
CA ALA A 125 20.30 39.66 -2.34
C ALA A 125 21.17 40.26 -1.22
N LYS A 126 21.58 39.46 -0.22
CA LYS A 126 22.40 39.93 0.93
C LYS A 126 23.89 39.82 0.69
N THR A 127 24.33 39.07 -0.32
CA THR A 127 25.75 38.78 -0.58
C THR A 127 26.31 39.72 -1.65
N SER A 128 27.40 40.40 -1.33
CA SER A 128 28.14 41.27 -2.26
C SER A 128 29.30 40.54 -3.00
N LEU A 129 29.74 39.37 -2.47
CA LEU A 129 30.87 38.60 -3.04
C LEU A 129 30.43 37.87 -4.32
N ALA A 130 31.12 38.16 -5.43
CA ALA A 130 30.78 37.63 -6.73
C ALA A 130 30.85 36.10 -6.82
N GLU A 131 31.84 35.47 -6.16
CA GLU A 131 32.04 34.04 -6.15
C GLU A 131 30.88 33.32 -5.42
N ILE A 132 30.42 33.87 -4.28
CA ILE A 132 29.27 33.31 -3.56
C ILE A 132 27.98 33.47 -4.36
N ARG A 133 27.78 34.59 -5.02
CA ARG A 133 26.62 34.80 -5.93
C ARG A 133 26.60 33.77 -7.05
N GLN A 134 27.76 33.44 -7.61
CA GLN A 134 27.88 32.43 -8.67
C GLN A 134 27.48 31.04 -8.14
N VAL A 135 27.94 30.64 -6.95
CA VAL A 135 27.54 29.37 -6.32
C VAL A 135 26.03 29.33 -6.06
N ILE A 136 25.46 30.40 -5.52
CA ILE A 136 24.01 30.49 -5.29
C ILE A 136 23.24 30.38 -6.63
N ALA A 137 23.71 31.01 -7.70
CA ALA A 137 23.07 30.90 -9.01
C ALA A 137 23.07 29.44 -9.53
N GLN A 138 24.17 28.71 -9.35
CA GLN A 138 24.24 27.28 -9.71
C GLN A 138 23.26 26.44 -8.90
N LEU A 139 23.17 26.68 -7.57
CA LEU A 139 22.20 25.99 -6.72
C LEU A 139 20.75 26.30 -7.13
N LEU A 140 20.45 27.55 -7.46
CA LEU A 140 19.13 27.94 -7.98
C LEU A 140 18.82 27.24 -9.29
N GLN A 141 19.78 27.13 -10.20
CA GLN A 141 19.62 26.40 -11.44
C GLN A 141 19.28 24.93 -11.19
N GLN A 142 19.99 24.26 -10.28
CA GLN A 142 19.71 22.86 -9.92
C GLN A 142 18.30 22.72 -9.32
N LYS A 143 17.89 23.62 -8.41
CA LYS A 143 16.54 23.60 -7.83
C LYS A 143 15.45 23.86 -8.87
N THR A 144 15.70 24.76 -9.83
CA THR A 144 14.78 25.02 -10.95
C THR A 144 14.64 23.79 -11.85
N GLN A 145 15.73 23.11 -12.16
CA GLN A 145 15.70 21.85 -12.92
C GLN A 145 14.89 20.77 -12.17
N LYS A 146 15.13 20.63 -10.85
CA LYS A 146 14.32 19.71 -10.02
C LYS A 146 12.83 20.07 -10.08
N MET A 147 12.48 21.35 -9.96
CA MET A 147 11.09 21.81 -10.07
C MET A 147 10.48 21.46 -11.43
N THR A 148 11.20 21.67 -12.50
CA THR A 148 10.76 21.34 -13.86
C THR A 148 10.45 19.82 -13.97
N LEU A 149 11.32 18.96 -13.43
CA LEU A 149 11.09 17.51 -13.43
C LEU A 149 9.84 17.13 -12.61
N ILE A 150 9.64 17.76 -11.44
CA ILE A 150 8.47 17.54 -10.59
C ILE A 150 7.17 17.89 -11.34
N GLU A 151 7.15 19.00 -12.08
CA GLU A 151 5.96 19.48 -12.80
C GLU A 151 5.72 18.73 -14.12
N ALA A 152 6.78 18.35 -14.83
CA ALA A 152 6.68 17.71 -16.13
C ALA A 152 6.34 16.20 -16.04
N SER A 153 6.60 15.55 -14.92
CA SER A 153 6.46 14.10 -14.78
C SER A 153 5.04 13.71 -14.33
N ASN A 154 4.36 12.85 -15.07
CA ASN A 154 3.10 12.25 -14.59
C ASN A 154 3.34 11.28 -13.43
N PHE A 155 4.42 10.49 -13.53
CA PHE A 155 4.90 9.59 -12.50
C PHE A 155 6.20 10.16 -11.93
N TYR A 156 6.23 10.51 -10.65
CA TYR A 156 7.36 11.22 -10.07
C TYR A 156 8.38 10.28 -9.41
N VAL A 157 7.92 9.34 -8.59
CA VAL A 157 8.78 8.38 -7.86
C VAL A 157 8.72 7.01 -8.51
N PHE A 158 7.51 6.54 -8.81
CA PHE A 158 7.28 5.24 -9.42
C PHE A 158 6.57 5.39 -10.75
N ASP A 159 7.12 4.76 -11.78
CA ASP A 159 6.45 4.51 -13.05
C ASP A 159 6.18 3.01 -13.18
N TYR A 160 5.15 2.67 -13.92
CA TYR A 160 4.79 1.27 -14.12
C TYR A 160 5.67 0.63 -15.20
N ILE A 161 6.34 -0.45 -14.84
CA ILE A 161 6.89 -1.41 -15.80
C ILE A 161 5.78 -2.37 -16.22
N ASP A 162 5.01 -2.84 -15.22
CA ASP A 162 3.83 -3.68 -15.38
C ASP A 162 2.69 -3.07 -14.56
N PRO A 163 1.67 -2.50 -15.22
CA PRO A 163 0.57 -1.85 -14.51
C PRO A 163 -0.29 -2.86 -13.76
N PRO A 164 -0.95 -2.44 -12.67
CA PRO A 164 -1.83 -3.30 -11.90
C PRO A 164 -2.93 -3.91 -12.78
N ALA A 165 -3.06 -5.22 -12.73
CA ALA A 165 -4.05 -5.97 -13.50
C ALA A 165 -4.98 -6.77 -12.58
N VAL A 166 -6.18 -7.05 -13.09
CA VAL A 166 -7.12 -7.99 -12.43
C VAL A 166 -6.58 -9.40 -12.58
N MET A 167 -6.18 -10.01 -11.46
CA MET A 167 -5.61 -11.35 -11.48
C MET A 167 -6.71 -12.41 -11.68
N GLU A 168 -6.53 -13.27 -12.68
CA GLU A 168 -7.45 -14.36 -12.98
C GLU A 168 -7.33 -15.53 -12.00
N GLN A 169 -6.12 -15.75 -11.49
CA GLN A 169 -5.82 -16.85 -10.59
C GLN A 169 -5.79 -16.40 -9.13
N LYS A 170 -6.32 -17.26 -8.25
CA LYS A 170 -6.27 -17.03 -6.81
C LYS A 170 -4.84 -17.20 -6.27
N ALA A 171 -4.33 -16.21 -5.59
CA ALA A 171 -3.01 -16.27 -4.92
C ALA A 171 -3.04 -17.21 -3.70
N GLU A 172 -4.14 -17.26 -2.95
CA GLU A 172 -4.31 -18.05 -1.73
C GLU A 172 -5.71 -18.65 -1.61
N PRO A 173 -5.91 -19.78 -0.89
CA PRO A 173 -4.88 -20.66 -0.32
C PRO A 173 -4.23 -21.55 -1.39
N GLN A 174 -2.95 -21.84 -1.23
CA GLN A 174 -2.23 -22.78 -2.11
C GLN A 174 -2.62 -24.23 -1.77
N ARG A 175 -3.73 -24.69 -2.34
CA ARG A 175 -4.35 -25.98 -2.02
C ARG A 175 -3.39 -27.18 -2.19
N ALA A 176 -2.52 -27.13 -3.19
CA ALA A 176 -1.53 -28.19 -3.42
C ALA A 176 -0.57 -28.34 -2.24
N ILE A 177 -0.07 -27.24 -1.68
CA ILE A 177 0.82 -27.26 -0.52
C ILE A 177 0.10 -27.81 0.72
N ILE A 178 -1.16 -27.43 0.94
CA ILE A 178 -1.96 -27.92 2.07
C ILE A 178 -2.14 -29.43 1.99
N VAL A 179 -2.42 -29.97 0.80
CA VAL A 179 -2.60 -31.41 0.59
C VAL A 179 -1.28 -32.17 0.84
N VAL A 180 -0.17 -31.66 0.32
CA VAL A 180 1.16 -32.28 0.51
C VAL A 180 1.55 -32.29 1.99
N LEU A 181 1.39 -31.15 2.68
CA LEU A 181 1.68 -31.07 4.12
C LEU A 181 0.76 -31.98 4.94
N GLY A 182 -0.53 -32.03 4.58
CA GLY A 182 -1.50 -32.92 5.25
C GLY A 182 -1.14 -34.40 5.08
N ALA A 183 -0.75 -34.82 3.88
CA ALA A 183 -0.31 -36.17 3.60
C ALA A 183 0.98 -36.52 4.39
N PHE A 184 1.94 -35.61 4.44
CA PHE A 184 3.18 -35.77 5.18
C PHE A 184 2.95 -35.93 6.69
N LEU A 185 2.16 -35.03 7.28
CA LEU A 185 1.80 -35.11 8.71
C LEU A 185 0.99 -36.35 9.03
N GLY A 186 0.04 -36.72 8.16
CA GLY A 186 -0.74 -37.96 8.31
C GLY A 186 0.13 -39.21 8.28
N SER A 187 1.14 -39.25 7.42
CA SER A 187 2.08 -40.37 7.34
C SER A 187 2.92 -40.51 8.61
N ILE A 188 3.41 -39.40 9.16
CA ILE A 188 4.17 -39.39 10.42
C ILE A 188 3.30 -39.89 11.58
N LEU A 189 2.07 -39.35 11.72
CA LEU A 189 1.13 -39.77 12.75
C LEU A 189 0.79 -41.25 12.63
N GLY A 190 0.55 -41.73 11.41
CA GLY A 190 0.29 -43.16 11.15
C GLY A 190 1.44 -44.07 11.61
N MET A 191 2.69 -43.64 11.32
CA MET A 191 3.89 -44.36 11.74
C MET A 191 4.00 -44.39 13.29
N PHE A 192 3.74 -43.30 13.98
CA PHE A 192 3.74 -43.27 15.44
C PHE A 192 2.66 -44.17 16.06
N ILE A 193 1.45 -44.16 15.51
CA ILE A 193 0.36 -45.04 15.99
C ILE A 193 0.73 -46.53 15.85
N VAL A 194 1.32 -46.93 14.73
CA VAL A 194 1.78 -48.31 14.50
C VAL A 194 2.87 -48.67 15.52
N LEU A 195 3.81 -47.75 15.79
CA LEU A 195 4.94 -47.98 16.69
C LEU A 195 4.46 -48.17 18.16
N ILE A 196 3.47 -47.38 18.61
CA ILE A 196 2.93 -47.47 19.98
C ILE A 196 2.05 -48.72 20.14
N ARG A 197 1.40 -49.18 19.11
CA ARG A 197 0.52 -50.36 19.16
C ARG A 197 1.28 -51.69 19.08
N ARG A 198 2.56 -51.66 18.83
CA ARG A 198 3.43 -52.83 18.78
C ARG A 198 4.16 -53.02 20.11
#